data_1be0e6c1dbca64c8fe4fca08dbab8562
#
_entry.id   1be0e6c1dbca64c8fe4fca08dbab8562
#
_cell.length_a   1.000
_cell.length_b   1.000
_cell.length_c   1.000
_cell.angle_alpha   90.00
_cell.angle_beta   90.00
_cell.angle_gamma   90.00
#
_symmetry.space_group_name_H-M   'P 1'
#
loop_
_entity.id
_entity.type
_entity.pdbx_description
1 polymer ?
#
loop_
_entity_poly.entity_id
_entity_poly.type
_entity_poly.pdbx_seq_one_letter_code
_entity_poly.pdbx_strand_id
1 'polypeptide(L)'
;MASFDPEGLIFAVAVQSEQIKLYDVRSFDKGPFSTFKYKIESGCDWTGVKFSLDGKLMMLTTNGAVVRVLEAFEGKPMFTLSGYQNNKGIHIEASFTPDSQFVVSGSTDGKLHLWRTDTGQRVGILSGEHSNPVTNVQFNPRFAVMASSCQSLCLWVPGGGVRSDPPPLSSCPEPGTHRQRV
;
A
#
# COMPACT_ATOMS: atom_id res chain seq x y z
N MET A 1 -12.00 -7.86 2.51
CA MET A 1 -10.56 -7.82 2.21
C MET A 1 -9.82 -8.47 3.35
N ALA A 2 -8.69 -9.11 3.08
CA ALA A 2 -7.90 -9.77 4.11
C ALA A 2 -6.40 -9.57 3.87
N SER A 3 -5.62 -9.59 4.94
CA SER A 3 -4.15 -9.51 4.90
C SER A 3 -3.59 -10.29 6.08
N PHE A 4 -2.51 -11.02 5.83
CA PHE A 4 -1.72 -11.63 6.90
C PHE A 4 -0.77 -10.60 7.50
N ASP A 5 -0.44 -10.81 8.76
CA ASP A 5 0.68 -10.15 9.43
C ASP A 5 2.02 -10.65 8.85
N PRO A 6 3.14 -9.95 9.09
CA PRO A 6 4.42 -10.33 8.49
C PRO A 6 4.96 -11.69 8.97
N GLU A 7 4.53 -12.18 10.13
CA GLU A 7 4.93 -13.50 10.66
C GLU A 7 4.01 -14.64 10.18
N GLY A 8 2.86 -14.29 9.57
CA GLY A 8 1.88 -15.26 9.08
C GLY A 8 1.09 -15.98 10.17
N LEU A 9 1.07 -15.43 11.39
CA LEU A 9 0.37 -16.00 12.54
C LEU A 9 -1.03 -15.46 12.72
N ILE A 10 -1.27 -14.25 12.23
CA ILE A 10 -2.53 -13.52 12.36
C ILE A 10 -2.97 -13.06 10.99
N PHE A 11 -4.26 -12.96 10.79
CA PHE A 11 -4.80 -12.25 9.63
C PHE A 11 -5.93 -11.30 10.02
N ALA A 12 -5.94 -10.16 9.38
CA ALA A 12 -6.99 -9.17 9.49
C ALA A 12 -8.01 -9.36 8.36
N VAL A 13 -9.28 -9.25 8.69
CA VAL A 13 -10.39 -9.23 7.74
C VAL A 13 -11.18 -7.94 7.91
N ALA A 14 -11.21 -7.13 6.88
CA ALA A 14 -12.04 -5.94 6.82
C ALA A 14 -13.39 -6.26 6.18
N VAL A 15 -14.48 -6.05 6.92
CA VAL A 15 -15.84 -6.45 6.57
C VAL A 15 -16.74 -5.23 6.46
N GLN A 16 -17.42 -5.09 5.33
CA GLN A 16 -18.50 -4.11 5.08
C GLN A 16 -18.12 -2.66 5.41
N SER A 17 -16.82 -2.31 5.28
CA SER A 17 -16.30 -0.97 5.59
C SER A 17 -16.62 -0.44 7.00
N GLU A 18 -16.94 -1.33 7.95
CA GLU A 18 -17.30 -0.97 9.32
C GLU A 18 -16.54 -1.73 10.40
N GLN A 19 -16.07 -2.95 10.10
CA GLN A 19 -15.46 -3.83 11.09
C GLN A 19 -14.16 -4.42 10.57
N ILE A 20 -13.15 -4.43 11.43
CA ILE A 20 -11.92 -5.18 11.24
C ILE A 20 -11.90 -6.28 12.28
N LYS A 21 -11.70 -7.51 11.83
CA LYS A 21 -11.62 -8.70 12.67
C LYS A 21 -10.24 -9.30 12.55
N LEU A 22 -9.62 -9.61 13.69
CA LEU A 22 -8.34 -10.31 13.76
C LEU A 22 -8.55 -11.76 14.16
N TYR A 23 -7.88 -12.64 13.43
CA TYR A 23 -7.93 -14.09 13.63
C TYR A 23 -6.53 -14.65 13.83
N ASP A 24 -6.38 -15.60 14.75
CA ASP A 24 -5.20 -16.45 14.86
C ASP A 24 -5.34 -17.62 13.88
N VAL A 25 -4.36 -17.83 13.02
CA VAL A 25 -4.33 -18.89 12.00
C VAL A 25 -4.49 -20.28 12.63
N ARG A 26 -3.98 -20.48 13.85
CA ARG A 26 -4.03 -21.77 14.56
C ARG A 26 -5.40 -22.07 15.19
N SER A 27 -6.26 -21.07 15.31
CA SER A 27 -7.55 -21.21 15.99
C SER A 27 -8.66 -20.36 15.35
N PHE A 28 -8.59 -20.18 14.04
CA PHE A 28 -9.56 -19.35 13.28
C PHE A 28 -11.00 -19.88 13.37
N ASP A 29 -11.18 -21.17 13.61
CA ASP A 29 -12.44 -21.85 13.83
C ASP A 29 -13.19 -21.34 15.08
N LYS A 30 -12.47 -20.80 16.07
CA LYS A 30 -13.04 -20.20 17.29
C LYS A 30 -13.56 -18.78 17.07
N GLY A 31 -13.40 -18.25 15.87
CA GLY A 31 -13.77 -16.87 15.52
C GLY A 31 -12.66 -15.86 15.79
N PRO A 32 -12.96 -14.55 15.59
CA PRO A 32 -11.97 -13.51 15.77
C PRO A 32 -11.64 -13.33 17.26
N PHE A 33 -10.36 -13.19 17.58
CA PHE A 33 -9.94 -12.86 18.95
C PHE A 33 -10.09 -11.36 19.26
N SER A 34 -10.15 -10.52 18.22
CA SER A 34 -10.40 -9.08 18.35
C SER A 34 -11.29 -8.58 17.22
N THR A 35 -12.15 -7.61 17.53
CA THR A 35 -13.02 -6.94 16.55
C THR A 35 -13.08 -5.47 16.88
N PHE A 36 -12.64 -4.63 15.93
CA PHE A 36 -12.78 -3.18 16.07
C PHE A 36 -13.84 -2.66 15.11
N LYS A 37 -14.64 -1.71 15.60
CA LYS A 37 -15.55 -0.95 14.76
C LYS A 37 -14.86 0.34 14.36
N TYR A 38 -14.74 0.57 13.08
CA TYR A 38 -14.14 1.78 12.57
C TYR A 38 -15.03 2.39 11.49
N LYS A 39 -15.70 3.47 11.84
CA LYS A 39 -16.60 4.16 10.92
C LYS A 39 -15.79 5.10 10.03
N ILE A 40 -15.94 4.94 8.71
CA ILE A 40 -15.39 5.87 7.72
C ILE A 40 -16.37 6.99 7.41
N GLU A 41 -15.86 7.99 6.69
CA GLU A 41 -16.67 9.08 6.14
C GLU A 41 -17.74 8.54 5.20
N SER A 42 -18.91 9.15 5.25
CA SER A 42 -20.06 8.75 4.43
C SER A 42 -19.69 8.76 2.94
N GLY A 43 -19.97 7.66 2.24
CA GLY A 43 -19.73 7.53 0.79
C GLY A 43 -18.34 7.01 0.40
N CYS A 44 -17.51 6.62 1.38
CA CYS A 44 -16.24 5.93 1.11
C CYS A 44 -16.34 4.45 1.50
N ASP A 45 -15.69 3.61 0.70
CA ASP A 45 -15.51 2.18 0.98
C ASP A 45 -14.03 1.87 1.22
N TRP A 46 -13.78 0.86 2.05
CA TRP A 46 -12.44 0.30 2.18
C TRP A 46 -12.05 -0.45 0.93
N THR A 47 -10.83 -0.24 0.46
CA THR A 47 -10.30 -0.88 -0.75
C THR A 47 -9.13 -1.81 -0.44
N GLY A 48 -8.53 -1.73 0.73
CA GLY A 48 -7.44 -2.61 1.14
C GLY A 48 -7.15 -2.55 2.62
N VAL A 49 -6.54 -3.61 3.14
CA VAL A 49 -5.95 -3.70 4.46
C VAL A 49 -4.55 -4.31 4.32
N LYS A 50 -3.54 -3.71 4.95
CA LYS A 50 -2.16 -4.22 4.94
C LYS A 50 -1.50 -3.97 6.30
N PHE A 51 -0.71 -4.92 6.77
CA PHE A 51 0.17 -4.74 7.93
C PHE A 51 1.49 -4.08 7.54
N SER A 52 2.09 -3.36 8.46
CA SER A 52 3.51 -2.97 8.38
C SER A 52 4.41 -4.19 8.56
N LEU A 53 5.66 -4.14 8.05
CA LEU A 53 6.58 -5.28 8.15
C LEU A 53 7.08 -5.54 9.57
N ASP A 54 6.98 -4.56 10.47
CA ASP A 54 7.25 -4.75 11.90
C ASP A 54 6.04 -5.26 12.70
N GLY A 55 4.88 -5.45 12.03
CA GLY A 55 3.65 -5.95 12.63
C GLY A 55 2.92 -4.98 13.55
N LYS A 56 3.42 -3.76 13.78
CA LYS A 56 2.87 -2.83 14.76
C LYS A 56 1.72 -1.99 14.25
N LEU A 57 1.70 -1.74 12.95
CA LEU A 57 0.72 -0.88 12.30
C LEU A 57 -0.09 -1.65 11.27
N MET A 58 -1.29 -1.19 11.05
CA MET A 58 -2.16 -1.64 9.98
C MET A 58 -2.69 -0.42 9.24
N MET A 59 -2.69 -0.45 7.92
CA MET A 59 -3.31 0.59 7.12
C MET A 59 -4.57 0.09 6.44
N LEU A 60 -5.53 1.00 6.31
CA LEU A 60 -6.74 0.86 5.51
C LEU A 60 -6.69 1.86 4.38
N THR A 61 -6.74 1.38 3.16
CA THR A 61 -6.96 2.22 1.99
C THR A 61 -8.44 2.35 1.69
N THR A 62 -8.83 3.47 1.10
CA THR A 62 -10.22 3.76 0.75
C THR A 62 -10.33 4.20 -0.72
N ASN A 63 -11.52 4.17 -1.28
CA ASN A 63 -11.81 4.79 -2.57
C ASN A 63 -11.91 6.34 -2.50
N GLY A 64 -11.82 6.91 -1.29
CA GLY A 64 -11.62 8.34 -1.07
C GLY A 64 -10.13 8.74 -1.18
N ALA A 65 -9.83 10.00 -0.88
CA ALA A 65 -8.45 10.50 -0.89
C ALA A 65 -7.80 10.41 0.50
N VAL A 66 -7.97 9.27 1.18
CA VAL A 66 -7.52 9.06 2.57
C VAL A 66 -7.01 7.63 2.76
N VAL A 67 -5.89 7.52 3.46
CA VAL A 67 -5.39 6.26 4.03
C VAL A 67 -5.41 6.39 5.54
N ARG A 68 -5.98 5.39 6.23
CA ARG A 68 -6.01 5.34 7.68
C ARG A 68 -4.93 4.41 8.21
N VAL A 69 -4.20 4.86 9.21
CA VAL A 69 -3.21 4.04 9.90
C VAL A 69 -3.68 3.81 11.33
N LEU A 70 -3.71 2.54 11.71
CA LEU A 70 -4.16 2.06 13.01
C LEU A 70 -3.00 1.32 13.69
N GLU A 71 -3.02 1.28 15.00
CA GLU A 71 -2.26 0.27 15.75
C GLU A 71 -2.86 -1.11 15.43
N ALA A 72 -1.99 -2.13 15.23
CA ALA A 72 -2.41 -3.36 14.60
C ALA A 72 -3.31 -4.25 15.45
N PHE A 73 -3.11 -4.28 16.78
CA PHE A 73 -3.78 -5.23 17.69
C PHE A 73 -4.96 -4.63 18.45
N GLU A 74 -4.87 -3.36 18.83
CA GLU A 74 -5.94 -2.66 19.55
C GLU A 74 -6.88 -1.93 18.60
N GLY A 75 -6.49 -1.76 17.33
CA GLY A 75 -7.24 -1.01 16.33
C GLY A 75 -7.33 0.48 16.62
N LYS A 76 -6.43 1.00 17.46
CA LYS A 76 -6.41 2.42 17.82
C LYS A 76 -6.04 3.28 16.61
N PRO A 77 -6.86 4.28 16.25
CA PRO A 77 -6.50 5.22 15.19
C PRO A 77 -5.23 6.00 15.54
N MET A 78 -4.24 5.92 14.67
CA MET A 78 -2.98 6.65 14.80
C MET A 78 -2.97 7.89 13.93
N PHE A 79 -3.13 7.71 12.62
CA PHE A 79 -3.02 8.80 11.66
C PHE A 79 -4.03 8.67 10.53
N THR A 80 -4.37 9.83 9.97
CA THR A 80 -5.10 9.97 8.71
C THR A 80 -4.16 10.60 7.70
N LEU A 81 -3.76 9.82 6.72
CA LEU A 81 -2.89 10.27 5.65
C LEU A 81 -3.76 10.81 4.52
N SER A 82 -3.59 12.08 4.19
CA SER A 82 -4.41 12.78 3.20
C SER A 82 -3.56 13.71 2.35
N GLY A 83 -4.20 14.42 1.42
CA GLY A 83 -3.54 15.41 0.57
C GLY A 83 -3.02 14.84 -0.74
N TYR A 84 -3.35 13.59 -1.09
CA TYR A 84 -3.28 13.06 -2.44
C TYR A 84 -4.66 13.18 -3.12
N GLN A 85 -4.73 12.91 -4.40
CA GLN A 85 -5.97 13.04 -5.15
C GLN A 85 -6.56 11.67 -5.48
N ASN A 86 -7.87 11.54 -5.28
CA ASN A 86 -8.66 10.41 -5.79
C ASN A 86 -10.03 10.90 -6.26
N ASN A 87 -10.01 11.78 -7.24
CA ASN A 87 -11.22 12.43 -7.78
C ASN A 87 -12.15 11.48 -8.54
N LYS A 88 -11.65 10.27 -8.86
CA LYS A 88 -12.39 9.26 -9.63
C LYS A 88 -12.98 8.17 -8.73
N GLY A 89 -12.71 8.19 -7.42
CA GLY A 89 -13.15 7.15 -6.49
C GLY A 89 -12.63 5.76 -6.83
N ILE A 90 -11.44 5.67 -7.45
CA ILE A 90 -10.85 4.41 -7.89
C ILE A 90 -10.07 3.74 -6.75
N HIS A 91 -9.84 2.44 -6.90
CA HIS A 91 -8.94 1.72 -6.01
C HIS A 91 -7.50 2.19 -6.22
N ILE A 92 -6.91 2.79 -5.21
CA ILE A 92 -5.50 3.18 -5.17
C ILE A 92 -4.84 2.42 -4.03
N GLU A 93 -3.80 1.67 -4.35
CA GLU A 93 -3.01 0.98 -3.35
C GLU A 93 -2.02 1.90 -2.66
N ALA A 94 -1.78 1.60 -1.39
CA ALA A 94 -0.66 2.13 -0.63
C ALA A 94 0.23 0.98 -0.14
N SER A 95 1.47 1.30 0.20
CA SER A 95 2.45 0.35 0.71
C SER A 95 3.26 0.96 1.84
N PHE A 96 3.55 0.18 2.88
CA PHE A 96 4.59 0.52 3.84
C PHE A 96 5.97 0.34 3.21
N THR A 97 6.94 1.15 3.64
CA THR A 97 8.35 0.86 3.37
C THR A 97 8.83 -0.36 4.17
N PRO A 98 9.89 -1.05 3.73
CA PRO A 98 10.41 -2.24 4.44
C PRO A 98 10.81 -1.99 5.89
N ASP A 99 11.24 -0.77 6.22
CA ASP A 99 11.57 -0.34 7.58
C ASP A 99 10.35 0.13 8.39
N SER A 100 9.15 0.05 7.82
CA SER A 100 7.88 0.51 8.40
C SER A 100 7.84 2.01 8.78
N GLN A 101 8.82 2.81 8.33
CA GLN A 101 8.91 4.23 8.70
C GLN A 101 8.07 5.15 7.83
N PHE A 102 7.68 4.70 6.63
CA PHE A 102 6.90 5.50 5.71
C PHE A 102 5.76 4.69 5.10
N VAL A 103 4.72 5.43 4.69
CA VAL A 103 3.66 4.95 3.79
C VAL A 103 3.77 5.70 2.48
N VAL A 104 3.64 4.99 1.38
CA VAL A 104 3.58 5.55 0.03
C VAL A 104 2.25 5.18 -0.60
N SER A 105 1.57 6.13 -1.20
CA SER A 105 0.33 5.92 -1.96
C SER A 105 0.46 6.50 -3.36
N GLY A 106 -0.17 5.83 -4.31
CA GLY A 106 -0.45 6.43 -5.61
C GLY A 106 -1.46 7.58 -5.52
N SER A 107 -1.72 8.21 -6.65
CA SER A 107 -2.66 9.33 -6.76
C SER A 107 -3.19 9.44 -8.18
N THR A 108 -4.38 10.03 -8.34
CA THR A 108 -4.98 10.26 -9.68
C THR A 108 -4.25 11.33 -10.49
N ASP A 109 -3.37 12.10 -9.88
CA ASP A 109 -2.52 13.09 -10.54
C ASP A 109 -1.22 12.51 -11.13
N GLY A 110 -1.04 11.19 -11.09
CA GLY A 110 0.16 10.50 -11.60
C GLY A 110 1.36 10.58 -10.68
N LYS A 111 1.20 11.03 -9.45
CA LYS A 111 2.29 11.17 -8.48
C LYS A 111 2.18 10.14 -7.36
N LEU A 112 3.27 9.98 -6.64
CA LEU A 112 3.34 9.20 -5.41
C LEU A 112 3.51 10.15 -4.23
N HIS A 113 2.74 9.94 -3.19
CA HIS A 113 2.79 10.72 -1.95
C HIS A 113 3.35 9.89 -0.82
N LEU A 114 4.22 10.49 -0.01
CA LEU A 114 4.92 9.84 1.10
C LEU A 114 4.59 10.51 2.42
N TRP A 115 4.32 9.68 3.44
CA TRP A 115 4.10 10.13 4.81
C TRP A 115 4.93 9.31 5.79
N ARG A 116 5.34 9.95 6.88
CA ARG A 116 5.97 9.28 8.01
C ARG A 116 4.93 8.54 8.86
N THR A 117 5.28 7.37 9.35
CA THR A 117 4.42 6.55 10.21
C THR A 117 4.43 6.95 11.67
N ASP A 118 5.42 7.74 12.11
CA ASP A 118 5.53 8.22 13.49
C ASP A 118 4.75 9.52 13.73
N THR A 119 4.61 10.36 12.72
CA THR A 119 3.97 11.69 12.83
C THR A 119 2.73 11.84 11.96
N GLY A 120 2.52 10.97 10.97
CA GLY A 120 1.49 11.13 9.96
C GLY A 120 1.72 12.29 8.98
N GLN A 121 2.86 12.97 9.08
CA GLN A 121 3.17 14.12 8.23
C GLN A 121 3.60 13.68 6.83
N ARG A 122 3.12 14.41 5.82
CA ARG A 122 3.59 14.22 4.46
C ARG A 122 5.00 14.78 4.31
N VAL A 123 5.93 13.96 3.86
CA VAL A 123 7.36 14.31 3.74
C VAL A 123 7.81 14.47 2.31
N GLY A 124 7.04 13.98 1.35
CA GLY A 124 7.45 14.08 -0.04
C GLY A 124 6.38 13.77 -1.05
N ILE A 125 6.67 14.16 -2.28
CA ILE A 125 5.92 13.80 -3.47
C ILE A 125 6.96 13.35 -4.50
N LEU A 126 6.80 12.15 -5.03
CA LEU A 126 7.63 11.63 -6.11
C LEU A 126 6.86 11.80 -7.43
N SER A 127 7.51 12.44 -8.37
CA SER A 127 7.00 12.59 -9.74
C SER A 127 7.81 11.69 -10.65
N GLY A 128 7.14 10.71 -11.25
CA GLY A 128 7.70 9.82 -12.26
C GLY A 128 7.10 10.11 -13.64
N GLU A 129 7.32 9.20 -14.57
CA GLU A 129 6.80 9.31 -15.94
C GLU A 129 5.35 8.81 -16.09
N HIS A 130 4.59 8.80 -15.00
CA HIS A 130 3.19 8.38 -15.03
C HIS A 130 2.31 9.52 -15.57
N SER A 131 1.71 9.30 -16.73
CA SER A 131 0.71 10.20 -17.33
C SER A 131 -0.74 9.89 -16.93
N ASN A 132 -0.95 8.79 -16.21
CA ASN A 132 -2.24 8.29 -15.74
C ASN A 132 -2.24 8.08 -14.23
N PRO A 133 -3.42 7.92 -13.60
CA PRO A 133 -3.51 7.59 -12.18
C PRO A 133 -2.62 6.43 -11.78
N VAL A 134 -1.79 6.62 -10.78
CA VAL A 134 -0.99 5.54 -10.19
C VAL A 134 -1.89 4.77 -9.25
N THR A 135 -2.21 3.54 -9.63
CA THR A 135 -3.14 2.69 -8.88
C THR A 135 -2.46 1.67 -8.00
N ASN A 136 -1.23 1.27 -8.34
CA ASN A 136 -0.51 0.26 -7.59
C ASN A 136 0.87 0.76 -7.18
N VAL A 137 1.22 0.46 -5.93
CA VAL A 137 2.53 0.77 -5.33
C VAL A 137 2.94 -0.40 -4.46
N GLN A 138 4.15 -0.91 -4.69
CA GLN A 138 4.68 -2.02 -3.90
C GLN A 138 6.17 -1.86 -3.65
N PHE A 139 6.59 -2.01 -2.40
CA PHE A 139 8.00 -2.14 -2.03
C PHE A 139 8.46 -3.60 -2.11
N ASN A 140 9.71 -3.77 -2.51
CA ASN A 140 10.40 -5.03 -2.31
C ASN A 140 10.68 -5.18 -0.80
N PRO A 141 10.32 -6.32 -0.18
CA PRO A 141 10.48 -6.49 1.27
C PRO A 141 11.94 -6.63 1.73
N ARG A 142 12.87 -6.87 0.81
CA ARG A 142 14.30 -7.12 1.13
C ARG A 142 15.24 -6.03 0.63
N PHE A 143 14.87 -5.35 -0.44
CA PHE A 143 15.71 -4.36 -1.09
C PHE A 143 14.99 -3.01 -1.14
N ALA A 144 15.76 -1.94 -1.08
CA ALA A 144 15.24 -0.58 -1.20
C ALA A 144 14.81 -0.27 -2.64
N VAL A 145 13.89 -1.05 -3.18
CA VAL A 145 13.31 -0.89 -4.52
C VAL A 145 11.80 -0.87 -4.39
N MET A 146 11.18 0.05 -5.09
CA MET A 146 9.74 0.19 -5.17
C MET A 146 9.28 0.12 -6.62
N ALA A 147 8.17 -0.53 -6.86
CA ALA A 147 7.47 -0.51 -8.15
C ALA A 147 6.19 0.31 -8.01
N SER A 148 5.88 1.11 -9.02
CA SER A 148 4.59 1.76 -9.15
C SER A 148 4.04 1.59 -10.56
N SER A 149 2.74 1.45 -10.69
CA SER A 149 2.12 1.24 -12.00
C SER A 149 0.85 2.05 -12.19
N CYS A 150 0.68 2.45 -13.44
CA CYS A 150 -0.57 2.90 -14.04
C CYS A 150 -0.82 2.02 -15.30
N GLN A 151 -0.85 2.59 -16.48
CA GLN A 151 -0.70 1.86 -17.76
C GLN A 151 0.76 1.54 -18.08
N SER A 152 1.70 2.21 -17.42
CA SER A 152 3.14 1.99 -17.47
C SER A 152 3.67 1.57 -16.10
N LEU A 153 4.84 0.93 -16.06
CA LEU A 153 5.55 0.51 -14.86
C LEU A 153 6.77 1.39 -14.64
N CYS A 154 6.92 1.92 -13.41
CA CYS A 154 8.12 2.61 -12.97
C CYS A 154 8.77 1.85 -11.81
N LEU A 155 10.10 1.69 -11.89
CA LEU A 155 10.92 1.18 -10.79
C LEU A 155 11.67 2.33 -10.15
N TRP A 156 11.58 2.41 -8.83
CA TRP A 156 12.20 3.43 -8.00
C TRP A 156 13.33 2.81 -7.22
N VAL A 157 14.52 3.37 -7.37
CA VAL A 157 15.72 2.96 -6.64
C VAL A 157 16.28 4.15 -5.88
N PRO A 158 16.96 3.94 -4.74
CA PRO A 158 17.62 5.03 -4.03
C PRO A 158 18.64 5.69 -4.95
N GLY A 159 18.50 6.99 -5.15
CA GLY A 159 19.45 7.79 -5.92
C GLY A 159 20.71 8.06 -5.11
N GLY A 160 21.79 7.37 -5.40
CA GLY A 160 23.12 7.81 -5.03
C GLY A 160 23.59 8.85 -6.04
N GLY A 161 23.47 10.15 -5.75
CA GLY A 161 24.05 11.26 -6.55
C GLY A 161 23.63 11.28 -8.04
N VAL A 162 23.33 12.45 -8.52
CA VAL A 162 22.94 12.79 -9.89
C VAL A 162 23.46 11.83 -10.95
N ARG A 163 22.61 10.94 -11.46
CA ARG A 163 22.75 10.41 -12.80
C ARG A 163 21.71 11.09 -13.66
N SER A 164 22.16 12.03 -14.44
CA SER A 164 21.53 12.41 -15.69
C SER A 164 21.52 11.15 -16.56
N ASP A 165 20.34 10.76 -17.00
CA ASP A 165 19.95 9.68 -17.89
C ASP A 165 19.51 8.38 -17.18
N PRO A 166 18.21 8.06 -17.29
CA PRO A 166 17.74 6.69 -17.08
C PRO A 166 18.33 5.82 -18.22
N PRO A 167 18.76 4.58 -17.94
CA PRO A 167 19.12 3.67 -19.01
C PRO A 167 17.89 3.50 -19.92
N PRO A 168 18.05 3.48 -21.24
CA PRO A 168 16.95 3.20 -22.15
C PRO A 168 16.37 1.84 -21.78
N LEU A 169 15.08 1.78 -21.53
CA LEU A 169 14.32 0.54 -21.47
C LEU A 169 14.35 -0.06 -22.88
N SER A 170 15.43 -0.78 -23.18
CA SER A 170 15.50 -1.59 -24.38
C SER A 170 14.52 -2.74 -24.23
N SER A 171 13.43 -2.65 -24.99
CA SER A 171 12.55 -3.70 -25.45
C SER A 171 12.00 -4.66 -24.40
N CYS A 172 10.72 -4.46 -24.07
CA CYS A 172 9.87 -5.58 -23.71
C CYS A 172 9.97 -6.62 -24.86
N PRO A 173 10.30 -7.89 -24.57
CA PRO A 173 10.14 -8.94 -25.56
C PRO A 173 8.65 -9.06 -25.89
N GLU A 174 8.33 -9.07 -27.17
CA GLU A 174 6.99 -9.37 -27.65
C GLU A 174 6.48 -10.72 -27.11
N PRO A 175 5.19 -10.89 -26.85
CA PRO A 175 4.62 -12.14 -26.39
C PRO A 175 4.64 -13.17 -27.55
N GLY A 176 5.58 -14.09 -27.53
CA GLY A 176 5.57 -15.20 -28.48
C GLY A 176 6.90 -15.93 -28.55
N THR A 177 7.05 -16.94 -27.78
CA THR A 177 7.42 -18.32 -28.10
C THR A 177 7.99 -19.03 -26.88
N HIS A 178 7.18 -19.92 -26.32
CA HIS A 178 7.62 -21.02 -25.48
C HIS A 178 8.69 -21.84 -26.22
N ARG A 179 9.86 -21.97 -25.61
CA ARG A 179 10.72 -23.14 -25.79
C ARG A 179 11.12 -23.68 -24.44
N GLN A 180 10.49 -24.79 -24.08
CA GLN A 180 11.01 -25.74 -23.11
C GLN A 180 12.38 -26.24 -23.60
N ARG A 181 13.37 -26.31 -22.72
CA ARG A 181 14.46 -27.30 -22.79
C ARG A 181 14.68 -27.83 -21.38
N VAL A 182 14.60 -29.10 -21.34
CA VAL A 182 15.05 -30.19 -20.50
C VAL A 182 16.11 -29.83 -19.46
#